data_5c17d3426ee5811a741d2d001ab4f6cc
#
_entry.id   5c17d3426ee5811a741d2d001ab4f6cc
#
_cell.length_a   1.000
_cell.length_b   1.000
_cell.length_c   1.000
_cell.angle_alpha   90.00
_cell.angle_beta   90.00
_cell.angle_gamma   90.00
#
_symmetry.space_group_name_H-M   'P 1'
#
loop_
_entity.id
_entity.type
_entity.pdbx_description
1 polymer ?
#
loop_
_entity_poly.entity_id
_entity_poly.type
_entity_poly.pdbx_seq_one_letter_code
_entity_poly.pdbx_strand_id
1 'polypeptide(L)'
;MDVKIEQSWKQRLIPEFEKDYFNQLISFVKEEYRQGTVYPPGPCIFSAFEHCPFDKVKVVNLGQDPYHEPGQAHGLCFSVQDGIPFPPSLVNIFKEIESDLGKPVPQTGNLLRWADQGVLLLNATLTVRAHQAGSHQNKGWETFTDAVIHHLAEERSHIVYILWGAYAQRKGAFINTSRNLVLKSAHPSPLSAYRGFFGNKHFSKANDYLIATGQTPIEW
;
A
#
# COMPACT_ATOMS: atom_id res chain seq x y z
N MET A 1 22.19 1.21 11.44
CA MET A 1 20.91 1.19 12.18
C MET A 1 20.22 -0.15 11.97
N ASP A 2 19.79 -0.78 13.04
CA ASP A 2 19.09 -2.07 12.96
C ASP A 2 17.58 -1.83 12.89
N VAL A 3 17.04 -1.86 11.67
CA VAL A 3 15.62 -1.69 11.40
C VAL A 3 14.95 -3.06 11.41
N LYS A 4 13.89 -3.20 12.20
CA LYS A 4 13.13 -4.46 12.29
C LYS A 4 12.11 -4.51 11.17
N ILE A 5 12.53 -5.08 10.05
CA ILE A 5 11.73 -5.29 8.85
C ILE A 5 11.98 -6.70 8.33
N GLU A 6 11.03 -7.27 7.59
CA GLU A 6 11.13 -8.62 7.05
C GLU A 6 12.42 -8.79 6.24
N GLN A 7 13.07 -9.95 6.37
CA GLN A 7 14.45 -10.17 5.95
C GLN A 7 14.69 -9.99 4.45
N SER A 8 13.78 -10.44 3.59
CA SER A 8 13.96 -10.32 2.14
C SER A 8 13.93 -8.85 1.67
N TRP A 9 13.15 -8.01 2.36
CA TRP A 9 13.15 -6.57 2.16
C TRP A 9 14.37 -5.92 2.79
N LYS A 10 14.72 -6.33 4.00
CA LYS A 10 15.86 -5.75 4.74
C LYS A 10 17.14 -5.83 3.94
N GLN A 11 17.42 -6.97 3.33
CA GLN A 11 18.63 -7.18 2.52
C GLN A 11 18.78 -6.13 1.42
N ARG A 12 17.68 -5.72 0.81
CA ARG A 12 17.68 -4.76 -0.29
C ARG A 12 17.68 -3.31 0.18
N LEU A 13 17.15 -3.05 1.37
CA LEU A 13 16.93 -1.70 1.87
C LEU A 13 18.04 -1.21 2.83
N ILE A 14 19.01 -2.07 3.17
CA ILE A 14 20.14 -1.67 4.02
C ILE A 14 20.80 -0.36 3.55
N PRO A 15 21.08 -0.15 2.24
CA PRO A 15 21.65 1.12 1.78
C PRO A 15 20.80 2.34 2.13
N GLU A 16 19.46 2.20 2.15
CA GLU A 16 18.59 3.31 2.56
C GLU A 16 18.72 3.62 4.05
N PHE A 17 18.84 2.59 4.88
CA PHE A 17 18.96 2.76 6.34
C PHE A 17 20.23 3.49 6.77
N GLU A 18 21.24 3.54 5.91
CA GLU A 18 22.52 4.21 6.17
C GLU A 18 22.55 5.66 5.68
N LYS A 19 21.53 6.10 4.94
CA LYS A 19 21.47 7.46 4.42
C LYS A 19 21.00 8.47 5.46
N ASP A 20 21.47 9.70 5.33
CA ASP A 20 21.14 10.79 6.26
C ASP A 20 19.63 11.05 6.33
N TYR A 21 18.92 11.02 5.20
CA TYR A 21 17.48 11.26 5.20
C TYR A 21 16.75 10.24 6.09
N PHE A 22 17.19 8.98 6.07
CA PHE A 22 16.54 7.92 6.84
C PHE A 22 16.80 8.12 8.35
N ASN A 23 18.02 8.50 8.73
CA ASN A 23 18.34 8.81 10.11
C ASN A 23 17.50 9.98 10.62
N GLN A 24 17.35 11.03 9.82
CA GLN A 24 16.51 12.18 10.15
C GLN A 24 15.04 11.78 10.26
N LEU A 25 14.56 10.95 9.33
CA LEU A 25 13.18 10.43 9.35
C LEU A 25 12.90 9.65 10.64
N ILE A 26 13.77 8.72 11.01
CA ILE A 26 13.57 7.89 12.20
C ILE A 26 13.62 8.73 13.46
N SER A 27 14.52 9.71 13.55
CA SER A 27 14.56 10.66 14.67
C SER A 27 13.25 11.44 14.78
N PHE A 28 12.73 11.92 13.67
CA PHE A 28 11.45 12.62 13.61
C PHE A 28 10.31 11.71 14.08
N VAL A 29 10.20 10.50 13.54
CA VAL A 29 9.13 9.55 13.86
C VAL A 29 9.16 9.18 15.34
N LYS A 30 10.32 8.86 15.89
CA LYS A 30 10.49 8.54 17.32
C LYS A 30 10.02 9.69 18.21
N GLU A 31 10.37 10.92 17.86
CA GLU A 31 9.98 12.10 18.61
C GLU A 31 8.46 12.32 18.53
N GLU A 32 7.86 12.09 17.37
CA GLU A 32 6.39 12.18 17.20
C GLU A 32 5.65 11.18 18.09
N TYR A 33 6.12 9.94 18.18
CA TYR A 33 5.53 8.92 19.07
C TYR A 33 5.73 9.30 20.55
N ARG A 34 6.83 9.93 20.88
CA ARG A 34 7.11 10.37 22.24
C ARG A 34 6.21 11.53 22.69
N GLN A 35 5.91 12.44 21.78
CA GLN A 35 5.15 13.66 22.08
C GLN A 35 3.63 13.49 21.99
N GLY A 36 3.13 12.50 21.28
CA GLY A 36 1.70 12.36 21.08
C GLY A 36 1.31 11.05 20.44
N THR A 37 0.06 10.99 19.97
CA THR A 37 -0.48 9.80 19.30
C THR A 37 -0.15 9.82 17.81
N VAL A 38 0.45 8.74 17.34
CA VAL A 38 0.82 8.51 15.94
C VAL A 38 0.23 7.18 15.49
N TYR A 39 -0.25 7.12 14.26
CA TYR A 39 -0.76 5.89 13.65
C TYR A 39 0.08 5.46 12.46
N PRO A 40 0.17 4.16 12.20
CA PRO A 40 -0.29 3.04 13.02
C PRO A 40 0.56 2.89 14.28
N PRO A 41 0.20 2.00 15.22
CA PRO A 41 1.08 1.65 16.34
C PRO A 41 2.46 1.21 15.82
N GLY A 42 3.52 1.54 16.58
CA GLY A 42 4.90 1.32 16.16
C GLY A 42 5.19 -0.07 15.57
N PRO A 43 4.75 -1.16 16.21
CA PRO A 43 4.96 -2.52 15.67
C PRO A 43 4.30 -2.78 14.30
N CYS A 44 3.36 -1.93 13.88
CA CYS A 44 2.62 -2.10 12.62
C CYS A 44 3.18 -1.27 11.46
N ILE A 45 4.18 -0.42 11.68
CA ILE A 45 4.69 0.49 10.63
C ILE A 45 5.08 -0.28 9.36
N PHE A 46 5.73 -1.43 9.51
CA PHE A 46 6.22 -2.24 8.40
C PHE A 46 5.37 -3.48 8.10
N SER A 47 4.10 -3.50 8.52
CA SER A 47 3.23 -4.66 8.33
C SER A 47 3.08 -5.05 6.86
N ALA A 48 3.07 -4.09 5.93
CA ALA A 48 2.98 -4.37 4.50
C ALA A 48 4.12 -5.28 4.03
N PHE A 49 5.32 -5.08 4.55
CA PHE A 49 6.50 -5.88 4.23
C PHE A 49 6.50 -7.23 4.96
N GLU A 50 6.08 -7.22 6.21
CA GLU A 50 6.03 -8.43 7.05
C GLU A 50 5.10 -9.48 6.45
N HIS A 51 3.94 -9.06 5.96
CA HIS A 51 2.92 -9.95 5.40
C HIS A 51 3.08 -10.21 3.91
N CYS A 52 3.95 -9.48 3.22
CA CYS A 52 4.21 -9.67 1.81
C CYS A 52 5.73 -9.58 1.52
N PRO A 53 6.47 -10.67 1.75
CA PRO A 53 7.90 -10.72 1.44
C PRO A 53 8.19 -10.38 -0.02
N PHE A 54 9.39 -9.90 -0.30
CA PHE A 54 9.80 -9.39 -1.61
C PHE A 54 9.52 -10.39 -2.75
N ASP A 55 9.86 -11.67 -2.55
CA ASP A 55 9.68 -12.69 -3.57
C ASP A 55 8.23 -13.18 -3.70
N LYS A 56 7.36 -12.79 -2.79
CA LYS A 56 5.94 -13.16 -2.81
C LYS A 56 5.05 -12.11 -3.45
N VAL A 57 5.57 -10.92 -3.74
CA VAL A 57 4.76 -9.83 -4.30
C VAL A 57 4.24 -10.22 -5.69
N LYS A 58 2.94 -10.15 -5.88
CA LYS A 58 2.24 -10.35 -7.16
C LYS A 58 1.55 -9.08 -7.62
N VAL A 59 1.01 -8.33 -6.67
CA VAL A 59 0.25 -7.09 -6.89
C VAL A 59 0.77 -6.03 -5.94
N VAL A 60 0.93 -4.81 -6.43
CA VAL A 60 1.25 -3.65 -5.61
C VAL A 60 0.09 -2.68 -5.70
N ASN A 61 -0.42 -2.25 -4.56
CA ASN A 61 -1.38 -1.16 -4.47
C ASN A 61 -0.75 -0.01 -3.68
N LEU A 62 -0.71 1.19 -4.26
CA LEU A 62 -0.09 2.35 -3.64
C LEU A 62 -1.15 3.27 -3.05
N GLY A 63 -1.15 3.39 -1.73
CA GLY A 63 -1.90 4.41 -1.01
C GLY A 63 -1.02 5.63 -0.72
N GLN A 64 -1.59 6.65 -0.10
CA GLN A 64 -0.86 7.88 0.24
C GLN A 64 -0.47 7.91 1.70
N ASP A 65 -1.42 8.13 2.60
CA ASP A 65 -1.20 8.24 4.05
C ASP A 65 -1.97 7.14 4.80
N PRO A 66 -1.52 6.75 5.99
CA PRO A 66 -2.35 5.94 6.89
C PRO A 66 -3.61 6.70 7.32
N TYR A 67 -4.66 5.98 7.70
CA TYR A 67 -5.80 6.58 8.37
C TYR A 67 -5.35 7.22 9.69
N HIS A 68 -5.95 8.37 10.05
CA HIS A 68 -5.51 9.17 11.20
C HIS A 68 -6.48 9.12 12.39
N GLU A 69 -7.51 8.27 12.35
CA GLU A 69 -8.44 8.11 13.46
C GLU A 69 -8.16 6.82 14.25
N PRO A 70 -8.58 6.78 15.55
CA PRO A 70 -8.28 5.64 16.42
C PRO A 70 -8.76 4.30 15.85
N GLY A 71 -7.92 3.27 15.96
CA GLY A 71 -8.27 1.90 15.62
C GLY A 71 -8.28 1.56 14.14
N GLN A 72 -8.08 2.54 13.25
CA GLN A 72 -8.17 2.29 11.80
C GLN A 72 -6.88 1.69 11.23
N ALA A 73 -5.79 2.46 11.22
CA ALA A 73 -4.54 2.07 10.56
C ALA A 73 -3.82 0.93 11.29
N HIS A 74 -3.33 -0.04 10.53
CA HIS A 74 -2.50 -1.12 11.05
C HIS A 74 -1.36 -1.50 10.09
N GLY A 75 -0.96 -0.57 9.20
CA GLY A 75 0.21 -0.72 8.34
C GLY A 75 -0.04 -1.27 6.95
N LEU A 76 -1.30 -1.44 6.54
CA LEU A 76 -1.71 -1.87 5.21
C LEU A 76 -2.60 -0.79 4.59
N CYS A 77 -2.26 -0.29 3.40
CA CYS A 77 -3.03 0.80 2.79
C CYS A 77 -4.49 0.37 2.54
N PHE A 78 -5.42 1.31 2.72
CA PHE A 78 -6.87 1.14 2.65
C PHE A 78 -7.49 0.22 3.70
N SER A 79 -6.71 -0.61 4.37
CA SER A 79 -7.17 -1.59 5.34
C SER A 79 -7.47 -0.95 6.70
N VAL A 80 -8.50 -1.46 7.37
CA VAL A 80 -8.79 -1.14 8.78
C VAL A 80 -8.78 -2.39 9.61
N GLN A 81 -8.58 -2.24 10.92
CA GLN A 81 -8.63 -3.35 11.87
C GLN A 81 -10.04 -3.92 11.95
N ASP A 82 -10.14 -5.18 12.39
CA ASP A 82 -11.43 -5.85 12.58
C ASP A 82 -12.32 -5.03 13.52
N GLY A 83 -13.61 -4.99 13.21
CA GLY A 83 -14.61 -4.29 14.00
C GLY A 83 -14.69 -2.78 13.76
N ILE A 84 -13.84 -2.24 12.92
CA ILE A 84 -13.83 -0.81 12.56
C ILE A 84 -14.74 -0.58 11.34
N PRO A 85 -15.59 0.46 11.35
CA PRO A 85 -16.39 0.81 10.19
C PRO A 85 -15.53 1.10 8.96
N PHE A 86 -16.00 0.74 7.78
CA PHE A 86 -15.26 0.94 6.53
C PHE A 86 -15.15 2.43 6.21
N PRO A 87 -13.94 2.97 6.04
CA PRO A 87 -13.77 4.32 5.48
C PRO A 87 -14.38 4.42 4.08
N PRO A 88 -14.76 5.64 3.64
CA PRO A 88 -15.46 5.81 2.36
C PRO A 88 -14.75 5.23 1.14
N SER A 89 -13.43 5.37 1.05
CA SER A 89 -12.66 4.78 -0.07
C SER A 89 -12.75 3.25 -0.06
N LEU A 90 -12.70 2.63 1.11
CA LEU A 90 -12.79 1.17 1.24
C LEU A 90 -14.20 0.67 0.87
N VAL A 91 -15.25 1.41 1.26
CA VAL A 91 -16.62 1.12 0.82
C VAL A 91 -16.68 1.06 -0.71
N ASN A 92 -16.08 2.03 -1.38
CA ASN A 92 -16.08 2.09 -2.84
C ASN A 92 -15.24 0.97 -3.47
N ILE A 93 -14.12 0.61 -2.85
CA ILE A 93 -13.32 -0.54 -3.29
C ILE A 93 -14.17 -1.82 -3.27
N PHE A 94 -14.88 -2.09 -2.18
CA PHE A 94 -15.73 -3.27 -2.08
C PHE A 94 -16.92 -3.24 -3.05
N LYS A 95 -17.48 -2.05 -3.32
CA LYS A 95 -18.52 -1.89 -4.34
C LYS A 95 -18.01 -2.28 -5.73
N GLU A 96 -16.80 -1.87 -6.07
CA GLU A 96 -16.21 -2.23 -7.35
C GLU A 96 -15.90 -3.73 -7.43
N ILE A 97 -15.40 -4.34 -6.36
CA ILE A 97 -15.16 -5.79 -6.31
C ILE A 97 -16.47 -6.55 -6.52
N GLU A 98 -17.56 -6.12 -5.89
CA GLU A 98 -18.88 -6.75 -6.07
C GLU A 98 -19.35 -6.62 -7.52
N SER A 99 -19.22 -5.44 -8.10
CA SER A 99 -19.60 -5.18 -9.50
C SER A 99 -18.74 -5.96 -10.50
N ASP A 100 -17.44 -6.05 -10.25
CA ASP A 100 -16.46 -6.68 -11.14
C ASP A 100 -16.49 -8.21 -11.05
N LEU A 101 -16.55 -8.75 -9.85
CA LEU A 101 -16.35 -10.19 -9.59
C LEU A 101 -17.61 -10.89 -9.05
N GLY A 102 -18.66 -10.15 -8.73
CA GLY A 102 -19.86 -10.71 -8.11
C GLY A 102 -19.65 -11.17 -6.67
N LYS A 103 -18.56 -10.77 -6.03
CA LYS A 103 -18.30 -11.15 -4.63
C LYS A 103 -18.99 -10.18 -3.69
N PRO A 104 -19.71 -10.70 -2.67
CA PRO A 104 -20.41 -9.84 -1.72
C PRO A 104 -19.42 -9.02 -0.89
N VAL A 105 -19.88 -7.85 -0.42
CA VAL A 105 -19.09 -7.02 0.49
C VAL A 105 -18.75 -7.82 1.76
N PRO A 106 -17.47 -7.90 2.16
CA PRO A 106 -17.09 -8.68 3.34
C PRO A 106 -17.55 -8.00 4.63
N GLN A 107 -17.56 -8.76 5.71
CA GLN A 107 -17.95 -8.23 7.04
C GLN A 107 -16.81 -7.48 7.73
N THR A 108 -15.57 -7.66 7.30
CA THR A 108 -14.41 -6.97 7.85
C THR A 108 -13.69 -6.16 6.77
N GLY A 109 -13.17 -5.00 7.14
CA GLY A 109 -12.31 -4.18 6.31
C GLY A 109 -10.82 -4.48 6.47
N ASN A 110 -10.48 -5.56 7.18
CA ASN A 110 -9.09 -5.98 7.34
C ASN A 110 -8.62 -6.71 6.07
N LEU A 111 -7.67 -6.11 5.36
CA LEU A 111 -7.15 -6.62 4.08
C LEU A 111 -5.91 -7.50 4.25
N LEU A 112 -5.63 -7.96 5.47
CA LEU A 112 -4.51 -8.87 5.72
C LEU A 112 -4.58 -10.11 4.82
N ARG A 113 -5.77 -10.62 4.55
CA ARG A 113 -5.96 -11.76 3.65
C ARG A 113 -5.46 -11.51 2.23
N TRP A 114 -5.47 -10.25 1.77
CA TRP A 114 -4.87 -9.89 0.47
C TRP A 114 -3.34 -9.90 0.56
N ALA A 115 -2.81 -9.29 1.62
CA ALA A 115 -1.36 -9.22 1.83
C ALA A 115 -0.75 -10.63 1.88
N ASP A 116 -1.38 -11.54 2.59
CA ASP A 116 -0.91 -12.93 2.73
C ASP A 116 -0.94 -13.70 1.40
N GLN A 117 -1.63 -13.20 0.39
CA GLN A 117 -1.66 -13.79 -0.95
C GLN A 117 -0.68 -13.14 -1.94
N GLY A 118 0.08 -12.16 -1.51
CA GLY A 118 1.05 -11.49 -2.37
C GLY A 118 0.66 -10.08 -2.82
N VAL A 119 -0.28 -9.43 -2.14
CA VAL A 119 -0.62 -8.02 -2.40
C VAL A 119 0.18 -7.13 -1.45
N LEU A 120 1.09 -6.35 -2.00
CA LEU A 120 1.81 -5.33 -1.22
C LEU A 120 0.92 -4.09 -1.10
N LEU A 121 0.35 -3.89 0.07
CA LEU A 121 -0.54 -2.77 0.38
C LEU A 121 0.29 -1.65 1.02
N LEU A 122 0.91 -0.84 0.18
CA LEU A 122 1.93 0.13 0.59
C LEU A 122 1.43 1.56 0.53
N ASN A 123 1.43 2.27 1.67
CA ASN A 123 1.29 3.71 1.70
C ASN A 123 2.63 4.38 1.34
N ALA A 124 2.58 5.52 0.66
CA ALA A 124 3.77 6.32 0.38
C ALA A 124 4.40 6.86 1.67
N THR A 125 3.56 7.24 2.65
CA THR A 125 3.93 7.72 3.97
C THR A 125 3.46 6.68 4.98
N LEU A 126 4.35 6.18 5.84
CA LEU A 126 4.05 5.03 6.70
C LEU A 126 3.57 5.40 8.11
N THR A 127 3.58 6.68 8.46
CA THR A 127 3.07 7.17 9.74
C THR A 127 2.28 8.46 9.55
N VAL A 128 1.44 8.78 10.53
CA VAL A 128 0.63 10.00 10.53
C VAL A 128 0.32 10.39 11.98
N ARG A 129 0.29 11.70 12.26
CA ARG A 129 -0.16 12.20 13.56
C ARG A 129 -1.67 12.06 13.67
N ALA A 130 -2.15 11.66 14.85
CA ALA A 130 -3.58 11.51 15.11
C ALA A 130 -4.36 12.76 14.70
N HIS A 131 -5.47 12.55 13.99
CA HIS A 131 -6.40 13.60 13.53
C HIS A 131 -5.82 14.60 12.53
N GLN A 132 -4.61 14.38 12.02
CA GLN A 132 -3.91 15.33 11.14
C GLN A 132 -3.42 14.66 9.86
N ALA A 133 -4.32 14.54 8.89
CA ALA A 133 -3.99 13.98 7.57
C ALA A 133 -2.78 14.70 6.96
N GLY A 134 -1.85 13.93 6.38
CA GLY A 134 -0.68 14.47 5.72
C GLY A 134 0.40 15.06 6.64
N SER A 135 0.25 14.92 7.95
CA SER A 135 1.17 15.54 8.92
C SER A 135 2.60 15.04 8.85
N HIS A 136 2.83 13.84 8.33
CA HIS A 136 4.17 13.26 8.17
C HIS A 136 4.67 13.26 6.72
N GLN A 137 4.00 13.98 5.82
CA GLN A 137 4.47 14.15 4.46
C GLN A 137 5.78 14.96 4.42
N ASN A 138 6.61 14.69 3.41
CA ASN A 138 7.88 15.38 3.19
C ASN A 138 8.89 15.27 4.35
N LYS A 139 8.81 14.18 5.11
CA LYS A 139 9.75 13.90 6.20
C LYS A 139 10.75 12.78 5.86
N GLY A 140 10.59 12.13 4.70
CA GLY A 140 11.50 11.09 4.23
C GLY A 140 10.84 9.77 3.88
N TRP A 141 9.60 9.49 4.32
CA TRP A 141 8.91 8.25 3.99
C TRP A 141 8.78 8.04 2.48
N GLU A 142 8.49 9.11 1.74
CA GLU A 142 8.29 9.04 0.29
C GLU A 142 9.56 8.58 -0.43
N THR A 143 10.72 9.06 0.00
CA THR A 143 12.02 8.62 -0.53
C THR A 143 12.24 7.13 -0.24
N PHE A 144 11.93 6.70 0.96
CA PHE A 144 12.05 5.30 1.35
C PHE A 144 11.13 4.40 0.52
N THR A 145 9.86 4.75 0.39
CA THR A 145 8.90 3.94 -0.36
C THR A 145 9.16 4.00 -1.86
N ASP A 146 9.73 5.09 -2.39
CA ASP A 146 10.24 5.12 -3.77
C ASP A 146 11.33 4.06 -3.97
N ALA A 147 12.27 3.94 -3.04
CA ALA A 147 13.31 2.92 -3.11
C ALA A 147 12.71 1.50 -3.10
N VAL A 148 11.67 1.27 -2.29
CA VAL A 148 10.95 -0.01 -2.26
C VAL A 148 10.40 -0.37 -3.64
N ILE A 149 9.69 0.57 -4.28
CA ILE A 149 9.10 0.33 -5.61
C ILE A 149 10.19 0.16 -6.66
N HIS A 150 11.29 0.92 -6.60
CA HIS A 150 12.41 0.76 -7.52
C HIS A 150 13.05 -0.63 -7.44
N HIS A 151 13.26 -1.16 -6.25
CA HIS A 151 13.78 -2.52 -6.10
C HIS A 151 12.87 -3.57 -6.75
N LEU A 152 11.55 -3.46 -6.53
CA LEU A 152 10.60 -4.34 -7.18
C LEU A 152 10.65 -4.23 -8.70
N ALA A 153 10.61 -3.00 -9.23
CA ALA A 153 10.58 -2.75 -10.66
C ALA A 153 11.86 -3.21 -11.37
N GLU A 154 13.00 -3.13 -10.69
CA GLU A 154 14.29 -3.53 -11.26
C GLU A 154 14.53 -5.04 -11.18
N GLU A 155 14.16 -5.68 -10.07
CA GLU A 155 14.53 -7.07 -9.80
C GLU A 155 13.40 -8.06 -10.10
N ARG A 156 12.16 -7.61 -10.21
CA ARG A 156 10.99 -8.46 -10.41
C ARG A 156 10.25 -8.07 -11.70
N SER A 157 9.56 -9.04 -12.29
CA SER A 157 8.69 -8.83 -13.44
C SER A 157 7.37 -9.58 -13.24
N HIS A 158 6.41 -9.32 -14.14
CA HIS A 158 5.07 -9.91 -14.09
C HIS A 158 4.32 -9.55 -12.78
N ILE A 159 4.52 -8.32 -12.31
CA ILE A 159 3.79 -7.74 -11.19
C ILE A 159 2.69 -6.84 -11.74
N VAL A 160 1.55 -6.83 -11.06
CA VAL A 160 0.45 -5.90 -11.33
C VAL A 160 0.59 -4.71 -10.39
N TYR A 161 0.73 -3.52 -10.95
CA TYR A 161 0.76 -2.26 -10.18
C TYR A 161 -0.59 -1.58 -10.34
N ILE A 162 -1.30 -1.39 -9.24
CA ILE A 162 -2.61 -0.73 -9.21
C ILE A 162 -2.41 0.68 -8.67
N LEU A 163 -2.59 1.68 -9.53
CA LEU A 163 -2.29 3.08 -9.26
C LEU A 163 -3.56 3.91 -9.37
N TRP A 164 -4.19 4.16 -8.23
CA TRP A 164 -5.43 4.96 -8.16
C TRP A 164 -5.12 6.41 -7.81
N GLY A 165 -5.50 7.31 -8.71
CA GLY A 165 -5.30 8.74 -8.57
C GLY A 165 -3.94 9.24 -9.05
N ALA A 166 -3.85 10.55 -9.23
CA ALA A 166 -2.67 11.18 -9.82
C ALA A 166 -1.40 10.97 -8.99
N TYR A 167 -1.51 11.00 -7.67
CA TYR A 167 -0.36 10.84 -6.79
C TYR A 167 0.31 9.47 -6.97
N ALA A 168 -0.47 8.38 -6.91
CA ALA A 168 0.05 7.03 -7.12
C ALA A 168 0.61 6.85 -8.53
N GLN A 169 -0.05 7.42 -9.53
CA GLN A 169 0.39 7.35 -10.92
C GLN A 169 1.73 8.05 -11.15
N ARG A 170 1.95 9.20 -10.51
CA ARG A 170 3.26 9.88 -10.57
C ARG A 170 4.35 9.06 -9.89
N LYS A 171 4.05 8.47 -8.74
CA LYS A 171 4.99 7.64 -7.99
C LYS A 171 5.41 6.40 -8.78
N GLY A 172 4.50 5.80 -9.55
CA GLY A 172 4.75 4.61 -10.37
C GLY A 172 5.07 4.90 -11.84
N ALA A 173 5.31 6.15 -12.22
CA ALA A 173 5.46 6.53 -13.64
C ALA A 173 6.67 5.85 -14.34
N PHE A 174 7.69 5.45 -13.59
CA PHE A 174 8.90 4.81 -14.14
C PHE A 174 8.74 3.31 -14.38
N ILE A 175 7.65 2.67 -13.96
CA ILE A 175 7.47 1.22 -14.05
C ILE A 175 7.41 0.78 -15.51
N ASN A 176 8.22 -0.25 -15.84
CA ASN A 176 8.31 -0.78 -17.20
C ASN A 176 7.07 -1.62 -17.53
N THR A 177 6.22 -1.11 -18.41
CA THR A 177 4.98 -1.75 -18.85
C THR A 177 5.18 -2.93 -19.81
N SER A 178 6.39 -3.11 -20.34
CA SER A 178 6.69 -4.30 -21.15
C SER A 178 6.93 -5.54 -20.29
N ARG A 179 7.21 -5.35 -19.01
CA ARG A 179 7.52 -6.44 -18.05
C ARG A 179 6.44 -6.60 -16.97
N ASN A 180 5.54 -5.67 -16.85
CA ASN A 180 4.55 -5.60 -15.79
C ASN A 180 3.22 -5.07 -16.33
N LEU A 181 2.14 -5.31 -15.60
CA LEU A 181 0.85 -4.68 -15.86
C LEU A 181 0.70 -3.47 -14.94
N VAL A 182 0.41 -2.31 -15.51
CA VAL A 182 0.11 -1.09 -14.75
C VAL A 182 -1.34 -0.72 -15.01
N LEU A 183 -2.16 -0.74 -13.96
CA LEU A 183 -3.58 -0.40 -14.01
C LEU A 183 -3.79 0.96 -13.36
N LYS A 184 -4.37 1.90 -14.10
CA LYS A 184 -4.57 3.30 -13.67
C LYS A 184 -6.04 3.64 -13.72
N SER A 185 -6.53 4.35 -12.73
CA SER A 185 -7.88 4.95 -12.72
C SER A 185 -7.92 6.11 -11.73
N ALA A 186 -9.08 6.78 -11.66
CA ALA A 186 -9.36 7.72 -10.59
C ALA A 186 -9.28 7.01 -9.23
N HIS A 187 -9.09 7.80 -8.17
CA HIS A 187 -9.03 7.30 -6.80
C HIS A 187 -10.42 6.84 -6.31
N PRO A 188 -10.51 5.83 -5.43
CA PRO A 188 -11.79 5.35 -4.88
C PRO A 188 -12.48 6.33 -3.91
N SER A 189 -11.85 7.43 -3.53
CA SER A 189 -12.49 8.46 -2.71
C SER A 189 -13.84 8.88 -3.31
N PRO A 190 -14.86 9.16 -2.47
CA PRO A 190 -16.14 9.71 -2.97
C PRO A 190 -15.98 10.96 -3.84
N LEU A 191 -14.89 11.72 -3.66
CA LEU A 191 -14.61 12.93 -4.45
C LEU A 191 -14.28 12.62 -5.91
N SER A 192 -13.86 11.40 -6.23
CA SER A 192 -13.36 11.04 -7.57
C SER A 192 -13.85 9.70 -8.10
N ALA A 193 -14.48 8.87 -7.29
CA ALA A 193 -14.83 7.49 -7.66
C ALA A 193 -15.71 7.42 -8.91
N TYR A 194 -16.63 8.37 -9.10
CA TYR A 194 -17.52 8.42 -10.28
C TYR A 194 -16.83 8.95 -11.54
N ARG A 195 -15.57 9.36 -11.43
CA ARG A 195 -14.78 9.87 -12.57
C ARG A 195 -13.87 8.82 -13.17
N GLY A 196 -14.17 7.53 -12.96
CA GLY A 196 -13.45 6.44 -13.58
C GLY A 196 -12.92 5.36 -12.66
N PHE A 197 -13.12 5.45 -11.33
CA PHE A 197 -12.83 4.33 -10.44
C PHE A 197 -13.88 3.23 -10.62
N PHE A 198 -15.16 3.56 -10.47
CA PHE A 198 -16.22 2.59 -10.70
C PHE A 198 -16.24 2.15 -12.17
N GLY A 199 -16.24 0.83 -12.37
CA GLY A 199 -16.14 0.24 -13.69
C GLY A 199 -14.72 0.01 -14.19
N ASN A 200 -13.68 0.30 -13.37
CA ASN A 200 -12.30 0.06 -13.78
C ASN A 200 -11.94 -1.42 -13.94
N LYS A 201 -12.65 -2.32 -13.24
CA LYS A 201 -12.46 -3.78 -13.29
C LYS A 201 -11.01 -4.21 -12.99
N HIS A 202 -10.32 -3.47 -12.15
CA HIS A 202 -8.92 -3.74 -11.86
C HIS A 202 -8.71 -5.10 -11.21
N PHE A 203 -9.69 -5.61 -10.46
CA PHE A 203 -9.58 -6.88 -9.74
C PHE A 203 -9.58 -8.08 -10.69
N SER A 204 -10.51 -8.11 -11.65
CA SER A 204 -10.53 -9.14 -12.69
C SER A 204 -9.34 -9.00 -13.65
N LYS A 205 -8.99 -7.75 -14.03
CA LYS A 205 -7.84 -7.50 -14.91
C LYS A 205 -6.53 -7.97 -14.27
N ALA A 206 -6.34 -7.72 -12.97
CA ALA A 206 -5.18 -8.20 -12.24
C ALA A 206 -5.11 -9.73 -12.26
N ASN A 207 -6.21 -10.39 -11.97
CA ASN A 207 -6.27 -11.85 -11.95
C ASN A 207 -6.05 -12.47 -13.33
N ASP A 208 -6.61 -11.88 -14.38
CA ASP A 208 -6.38 -12.35 -15.75
C ASP A 208 -4.88 -12.30 -16.11
N TYR A 209 -4.21 -11.23 -15.73
CA TYR A 209 -2.77 -11.09 -15.97
C TYR A 209 -1.96 -12.10 -15.15
N LEU A 210 -2.30 -12.29 -13.88
CA LEU A 210 -1.62 -13.27 -13.04
C LEU A 210 -1.74 -14.68 -13.62
N ILE A 211 -2.94 -15.08 -14.02
CA ILE A 211 -3.18 -16.38 -14.64
C ILE A 211 -2.37 -16.50 -15.94
N ALA A 212 -2.41 -15.48 -16.79
CA ALA A 212 -1.68 -15.48 -18.07
C ALA A 212 -0.17 -15.58 -17.89
N THR A 213 0.36 -15.15 -16.76
CA THR A 213 1.80 -15.23 -16.44
C THR A 213 2.15 -16.41 -15.53
N GLY A 214 1.23 -17.35 -15.34
CA GLY A 214 1.48 -18.59 -14.59
C GLY A 214 1.42 -18.42 -13.07
N GLN A 215 0.76 -17.38 -12.60
CA GLN A 215 0.64 -17.10 -11.17
C GLN A 215 -0.78 -17.37 -10.68
N THR A 216 -0.91 -17.73 -9.40
CA THR A 216 -2.22 -17.93 -8.76
C THR A 216 -2.96 -16.59 -8.65
N PRO A 217 -4.24 -16.52 -9.05
CA PRO A 217 -5.02 -15.29 -8.88
C PRO A 217 -5.25 -14.95 -7.41
N ILE A 218 -5.64 -13.71 -7.15
CA ILE A 218 -5.95 -13.23 -5.79
C ILE A 218 -7.43 -13.49 -5.51
N GLU A 219 -7.72 -14.01 -4.33
CA GLU A 219 -9.06 -14.07 -3.76
C GLU A 219 -9.36 -12.71 -3.09
N TRP A 220 -9.89 -11.82 -3.88
CA TRP A 220 -10.21 -10.45 -3.43
C TRP A 220 -11.30 -10.35 -2.39
#